data_22167a45ccc21b022f3924e9990049cd
#
_entry.id   22167a45ccc21b022f3924e9990049cd
#
_cell.length_a   1.000
_cell.length_b   1.000
_cell.length_c   1.000
_cell.angle_alpha   90.00
_cell.angle_beta   90.00
_cell.angle_gamma   90.00
#
_symmetry.space_group_name_H-M   'P 1'
#
loop_
_entity.id
_entity.type
_entity.pdbx_description
1 polymer ?
#
loop_
_entity_poly.entity_id
_entity_poly.type
_entity_poly.pdbx_seq_one_letter_code
_entity_poly.pdbx_strand_id
1 'polypeptide(L)'
;MNNPNMPGTPKSKFLQSVRDALGREDVPPTQPYPRLTETQAELEEQTAQMRKRLEDRLPTLLDKLAQMAALGGWKVHRASGAEDAIDYIQSVARESGTTSIARSTQDVFEQVPVDAALSNLGIKVTTILWDEDMPRETLREEIRQSGIGITGADYALAETGSLVVLPRRGLARLIS
;
A
#
# COMPACT_ATOMS: atom_id res chain seq x y z
N MET A 1 5.85 -6.59 35.28
CA MET A 1 5.40 -7.95 35.67
C MET A 1 4.09 -8.23 34.96
N ASN A 2 4.13 -8.86 33.78
CA ASN A 2 2.94 -9.31 33.06
C ASN A 2 2.54 -10.66 33.64
N ASN A 3 1.35 -10.74 34.24
CA ASN A 3 0.79 -12.00 34.72
C ASN A 3 0.16 -12.75 33.52
N PRO A 4 0.72 -13.90 33.06
CA PRO A 4 0.24 -14.62 31.89
C PRO A 4 -1.12 -15.32 32.08
N ASN A 5 -1.74 -15.19 33.25
CA ASN A 5 -2.97 -15.91 33.61
C ASN A 5 -4.20 -15.01 33.82
N MET A 6 -4.21 -13.77 33.33
CA MET A 6 -5.48 -13.03 33.31
C MET A 6 -6.32 -13.56 32.12
N PRO A 7 -7.51 -14.13 32.40
CA PRO A 7 -8.43 -14.47 31.33
C PRO A 7 -8.80 -13.19 30.58
N GLY A 8 -8.48 -13.13 29.28
CA GLY A 8 -8.85 -11.99 28.45
C GLY A 8 -10.36 -11.75 28.53
N THR A 9 -10.78 -10.50 28.44
CA THR A 9 -12.21 -10.15 28.43
C THR A 9 -12.91 -10.94 27.32
N PRO A 10 -13.97 -11.70 27.63
CA PRO A 10 -14.72 -12.44 26.61
C PRO A 10 -15.12 -11.51 25.45
N LYS A 11 -14.99 -11.98 24.22
CA LYS A 11 -15.29 -11.20 23.00
C LYS A 11 -16.64 -10.49 23.06
N SER A 12 -17.66 -11.19 23.59
CA SER A 12 -19.00 -10.61 23.79
C SER A 12 -19.00 -9.40 24.72
N LYS A 13 -18.28 -9.48 25.84
CA LYS A 13 -18.18 -8.39 26.82
C LYS A 13 -17.38 -7.20 26.25
N PHE A 14 -16.30 -7.48 25.51
CA PHE A 14 -15.55 -6.43 24.80
C PHE A 14 -16.42 -5.70 23.78
N LEU A 15 -17.13 -6.46 22.91
CA LEU A 15 -18.00 -5.85 21.91
C LEU A 15 -19.15 -5.06 22.56
N GLN A 16 -19.68 -5.52 23.69
CA GLN A 16 -20.69 -4.77 24.42
C GLN A 16 -20.13 -3.45 24.94
N SER A 17 -18.96 -3.47 25.58
CA SER A 17 -18.32 -2.25 26.08
C SER A 17 -18.06 -1.23 24.97
N VAL A 18 -17.70 -1.70 23.76
CA VAL A 18 -17.50 -0.82 22.60
C VAL A 18 -18.84 -0.22 22.14
N ARG A 19 -19.92 -1.01 22.11
CA ARG A 19 -21.26 -0.51 21.75
C ARG A 19 -21.74 0.54 22.74
N ASP A 20 -21.61 0.26 24.03
CA ASP A 20 -22.00 1.19 25.09
C ASP A 20 -21.23 2.52 24.98
N ALA A 21 -19.91 2.44 24.73
CA ALA A 21 -19.06 3.62 24.56
C ALA A 21 -19.42 4.44 23.30
N LEU A 22 -19.97 3.79 22.26
CA LEU A 22 -20.41 4.43 21.02
C LEU A 22 -21.88 4.91 21.08
N GLY A 23 -22.58 4.70 22.21
CA GLY A 23 -24.01 5.03 22.35
C GLY A 23 -24.90 4.22 21.40
N ARG A 24 -24.48 3.02 20.99
CA ARG A 24 -25.21 2.15 20.08
C ARG A 24 -25.85 0.99 20.85
N GLU A 25 -26.96 1.28 21.50
CA GLU A 25 -27.67 0.27 22.31
C GLU A 25 -28.33 -0.81 21.46
N ASP A 26 -28.82 -0.47 20.27
CA ASP A 26 -29.50 -1.39 19.35
C ASP A 26 -28.87 -1.36 17.95
N VAL A 27 -27.76 -2.04 17.78
CA VAL A 27 -27.32 -2.36 16.41
C VAL A 27 -28.09 -3.64 15.99
N PRO A 28 -28.96 -3.57 14.98
CA PRO A 28 -29.57 -4.77 14.43
C PRO A 28 -28.47 -5.76 14.06
N PRO A 29 -28.71 -7.07 14.18
CA PRO A 29 -27.71 -8.07 13.82
C PRO A 29 -27.17 -7.68 12.44
N THR A 30 -25.85 -7.55 12.34
CA THR A 30 -25.14 -7.19 11.10
C THR A 30 -25.80 -7.96 9.97
N GLN A 31 -26.43 -7.28 9.04
CA GLN A 31 -26.96 -7.97 7.87
C GLN A 31 -25.82 -8.82 7.33
N PRO A 32 -26.03 -10.12 7.13
CA PRO A 32 -24.99 -10.94 6.53
C PRO A 32 -24.57 -10.20 5.26
N TYR A 33 -23.27 -10.02 5.07
CA TYR A 33 -22.74 -9.47 3.81
C TYR A 33 -23.51 -10.15 2.69
N PRO A 34 -24.06 -9.40 1.71
CA PRO A 34 -24.73 -10.02 0.59
C PRO A 34 -23.82 -11.14 0.10
N ARG A 35 -24.31 -12.38 0.15
CA ARG A 35 -23.54 -13.50 -0.35
C ARG A 35 -23.30 -13.20 -1.82
N LEU A 36 -22.04 -13.27 -2.25
CA LEU A 36 -21.73 -13.25 -3.66
C LEU A 36 -22.56 -14.38 -4.29
N THR A 37 -23.53 -14.01 -5.09
CA THR A 37 -24.41 -14.95 -5.79
C THR A 37 -23.80 -15.34 -7.13
N GLU A 38 -22.84 -14.52 -7.59
CA GLU A 38 -22.12 -14.71 -8.84
C GLU A 38 -21.13 -15.87 -8.71
N THR A 39 -21.04 -16.64 -9.76
CA THR A 39 -20.01 -17.67 -9.93
C THR A 39 -18.65 -17.00 -10.19
N GLN A 40 -17.58 -17.76 -9.97
CA GLN A 40 -16.23 -17.27 -10.27
C GLN A 40 -16.09 -16.82 -11.75
N ALA A 41 -16.67 -17.58 -12.68
CA ALA A 41 -16.63 -17.27 -14.11
C ALA A 41 -17.35 -15.95 -14.43
N GLU A 42 -18.51 -15.70 -13.82
CA GLU A 42 -19.23 -14.43 -13.98
C GLU A 42 -18.44 -13.24 -13.44
N LEU A 43 -17.77 -13.41 -12.29
CA LEU A 43 -16.92 -12.36 -11.72
C LEU A 43 -15.68 -12.08 -12.60
N GLU A 44 -15.09 -13.14 -13.16
CA GLU A 44 -13.96 -13.01 -14.08
C GLU A 44 -14.36 -12.26 -15.37
N GLU A 45 -15.52 -12.60 -15.94
CA GLU A 45 -16.07 -11.91 -17.11
C GLU A 45 -16.39 -10.45 -16.83
N GLN A 46 -17.06 -10.16 -15.71
CA GLN A 46 -17.34 -8.79 -15.28
C GLN A 46 -16.05 -7.99 -15.09
N THR A 47 -15.03 -8.60 -14.49
CA THR A 47 -13.72 -7.98 -14.29
C THR A 47 -13.04 -7.69 -15.62
N ALA A 48 -13.08 -8.61 -16.57
CA ALA A 48 -12.52 -8.40 -17.91
C ALA A 48 -13.23 -7.27 -18.66
N GLN A 49 -14.56 -7.20 -18.58
CA GLN A 49 -15.35 -6.11 -19.18
C GLN A 49 -15.04 -4.76 -18.53
N MET A 50 -14.87 -4.71 -17.20
CA MET A 50 -14.47 -3.50 -16.49
C MET A 50 -13.09 -3.02 -16.92
N ARG A 51 -12.11 -3.95 -17.03
CA ARG A 51 -10.75 -3.62 -17.50
C ARG A 51 -10.78 -2.99 -18.89
N LYS A 52 -11.50 -3.58 -19.82
CA LYS A 52 -11.63 -3.04 -21.18
C LYS A 52 -12.21 -1.61 -21.19
N ARG A 53 -13.26 -1.37 -20.39
CA ARG A 53 -13.84 -0.02 -20.24
C ARG A 53 -12.88 0.98 -19.60
N LEU A 54 -11.98 0.51 -18.71
CA LEU A 54 -10.97 1.34 -18.09
C LEU A 54 -9.85 1.70 -19.09
N GLU A 55 -9.44 0.77 -19.95
CA GLU A 55 -8.42 1.01 -20.98
C GLU A 55 -8.78 2.19 -21.89
N ASP A 56 -10.01 2.25 -22.37
CA ASP A 56 -10.51 3.34 -23.22
C ASP A 56 -10.50 4.71 -22.50
N ARG A 57 -10.58 4.72 -21.18
CA ARG A 57 -10.64 5.92 -20.34
C ARG A 57 -9.33 6.25 -19.63
N LEU A 58 -8.34 5.38 -19.75
CA LEU A 58 -7.11 5.45 -18.97
C LEU A 58 -6.41 6.82 -19.06
N PRO A 59 -6.23 7.45 -20.24
CA PRO A 59 -5.60 8.77 -20.33
C PRO A 59 -6.31 9.82 -19.49
N THR A 60 -7.63 9.89 -19.62
CA THR A 60 -8.48 10.85 -18.86
C THR A 60 -8.45 10.58 -17.34
N LEU A 61 -8.43 9.30 -16.95
CA LEU A 61 -8.34 8.91 -15.54
C LEU A 61 -6.98 9.24 -14.94
N LEU A 62 -5.89 9.07 -15.70
CA LEU A 62 -4.55 9.46 -15.27
C LEU A 62 -4.40 10.97 -15.11
N ASP A 63 -4.98 11.76 -16.02
CA ASP A 63 -4.99 13.22 -15.88
C ASP A 63 -5.75 13.66 -14.63
N LYS A 64 -6.91 13.06 -14.41
CA LYS A 64 -7.74 13.34 -13.22
C LYS A 64 -7.04 12.91 -11.93
N LEU A 65 -6.42 11.73 -11.91
CA LEU A 65 -5.63 11.24 -10.79
C LEU A 65 -4.51 12.23 -10.43
N ALA A 66 -3.72 12.64 -11.43
CA ALA A 66 -2.62 13.57 -11.23
C ALA A 66 -3.10 14.91 -10.67
N GLN A 67 -4.20 15.44 -11.21
CA GLN A 67 -4.81 16.68 -10.74
C GLN A 67 -5.28 16.57 -9.28
N MET A 68 -6.03 15.50 -8.95
CA MET A 68 -6.59 15.32 -7.62
C MET A 68 -5.50 15.03 -6.58
N ALA A 69 -4.48 14.24 -6.94
CA ALA A 69 -3.34 14.00 -6.07
C ALA A 69 -2.56 15.31 -5.79
N ALA A 70 -2.33 16.13 -6.80
CA ALA A 70 -1.67 17.43 -6.63
C ALA A 70 -2.48 18.38 -5.72
N LEU A 71 -3.81 18.40 -5.85
CA LEU A 71 -4.70 19.13 -4.95
C LEU A 71 -4.63 18.61 -3.50
N GLY A 72 -4.40 17.31 -3.34
CA GLY A 72 -4.14 16.67 -2.05
C GLY A 72 -2.74 16.92 -1.47
N GLY A 73 -1.90 17.70 -2.15
CA GLY A 73 -0.56 18.07 -1.69
C GLY A 73 0.56 17.12 -2.14
N TRP A 74 0.27 16.16 -3.02
CA TRP A 74 1.29 15.27 -3.57
C TRP A 74 2.14 15.97 -4.63
N LYS A 75 3.44 15.68 -4.64
CA LYS A 75 4.29 15.98 -5.79
C LYS A 75 4.09 14.87 -6.84
N VAL A 76 3.46 15.20 -7.94
CA VAL A 76 3.13 14.23 -8.98
C VAL A 76 4.14 14.35 -10.11
N HIS A 77 4.79 13.24 -10.45
CA HIS A 77 5.59 13.07 -11.66
C HIS A 77 4.95 12.01 -12.54
N ARG A 78 4.80 12.33 -13.82
CA ARG A 78 4.29 11.37 -14.82
C ARG A 78 5.45 10.90 -15.68
N ALA A 79 5.97 9.75 -15.33
CA ALA A 79 7.05 9.15 -16.09
C ALA A 79 6.58 8.68 -17.48
N SER A 80 7.37 8.95 -18.49
CA SER A 80 7.16 8.48 -19.88
C SER A 80 7.57 7.01 -20.07
N GLY A 81 8.33 6.46 -19.13
CA GLY A 81 8.80 5.09 -19.12
C GLY A 81 9.61 4.77 -17.88
N ALA A 82 10.20 3.57 -17.84
CA ALA A 82 10.96 3.11 -16.69
C ALA A 82 12.20 3.98 -16.40
N GLU A 83 12.92 4.41 -17.42
CA GLU A 83 14.12 5.25 -17.25
C GLU A 83 13.77 6.59 -16.63
N ASP A 84 12.73 7.27 -17.13
CA ASP A 84 12.24 8.54 -16.59
C ASP A 84 11.77 8.38 -15.12
N ALA A 85 11.11 7.27 -14.80
CA ALA A 85 10.73 6.97 -13.42
C ALA A 85 11.95 6.80 -12.52
N ILE A 86 12.98 6.08 -12.98
CA ILE A 86 14.23 5.87 -12.25
C ILE A 86 14.95 7.20 -12.04
N ASP A 87 15.07 8.02 -13.08
CA ASP A 87 15.72 9.33 -12.99
C ASP A 87 15.02 10.24 -11.98
N TYR A 88 13.70 10.24 -11.99
CA TYR A 88 12.92 10.99 -11.00
C TYR A 88 13.17 10.48 -9.57
N ILE A 89 13.14 9.16 -9.35
CA ILE A 89 13.41 8.56 -8.03
C ILE A 89 14.83 8.92 -7.56
N GLN A 90 15.82 8.85 -8.45
CA GLN A 90 17.19 9.26 -8.14
C GLN A 90 17.29 10.75 -7.78
N SER A 91 16.55 11.62 -8.47
CA SER A 91 16.54 13.05 -8.14
C SER A 91 15.98 13.31 -6.74
N VAL A 92 14.86 12.64 -6.40
CA VAL A 92 14.28 12.73 -5.05
C VAL A 92 15.23 12.20 -3.99
N ALA A 93 15.92 11.09 -4.27
CA ALA A 93 16.90 10.52 -3.35
C ALA A 93 18.10 11.47 -3.10
N ARG A 94 18.63 12.11 -4.16
CA ARG A 94 19.70 13.12 -4.04
C ARG A 94 19.23 14.36 -3.29
N GLU A 95 18.04 14.88 -3.59
CA GLU A 95 17.47 16.06 -2.92
C GLU A 95 17.26 15.81 -1.43
N SER A 96 16.87 14.60 -1.04
CA SER A 96 16.68 14.25 0.37
C SER A 96 17.98 14.03 1.13
N GLY A 97 19.10 13.81 0.43
CA GLY A 97 20.39 13.47 1.03
C GLY A 97 20.40 12.09 1.73
N THR A 98 19.44 11.23 1.42
CA THR A 98 19.36 9.91 2.07
C THR A 98 20.47 8.98 1.59
N THR A 99 20.97 8.16 2.53
CA THR A 99 21.93 7.09 2.23
C THR A 99 21.29 5.70 2.26
N SER A 100 20.01 5.63 2.65
CA SER A 100 19.27 4.36 2.78
C SER A 100 17.81 4.52 2.37
N ILE A 101 17.32 3.56 1.59
CA ILE A 101 15.94 3.49 1.08
C ILE A 101 15.37 2.11 1.41
N ALA A 102 14.12 2.09 1.90
CA ALA A 102 13.35 0.87 2.03
C ALA A 102 12.35 0.77 0.87
N ARG A 103 12.22 -0.39 0.24
CA ARG A 103 11.21 -0.60 -0.80
C ARG A 103 10.36 -1.84 -0.58
N SER A 104 9.12 -1.79 -1.07
CA SER A 104 8.23 -2.95 -1.09
C SER A 104 8.60 -3.96 -2.19
N THR A 105 7.89 -5.10 -2.21
CA THR A 105 8.12 -6.21 -3.15
C THR A 105 7.10 -6.28 -4.28
N GLN A 106 6.45 -5.18 -4.62
CA GLN A 106 5.42 -5.19 -5.68
C GLN A 106 6.03 -5.35 -7.07
N ASP A 107 5.25 -5.96 -7.95
CA ASP A 107 5.65 -6.34 -9.32
C ASP A 107 6.08 -5.13 -10.18
N VAL A 108 5.67 -3.92 -9.82
CA VAL A 108 6.11 -2.68 -10.50
C VAL A 108 7.63 -2.54 -10.52
N PHE A 109 8.34 -3.08 -9.54
CA PHE A 109 9.80 -3.03 -9.48
C PHE A 109 10.50 -3.98 -10.44
N GLU A 110 9.78 -4.93 -11.05
CA GLU A 110 10.27 -5.70 -12.21
C GLU A 110 10.30 -4.83 -13.46
N GLN A 111 9.34 -3.91 -13.60
CA GLN A 111 9.25 -2.99 -14.71
C GLN A 111 10.13 -1.75 -14.52
N VAL A 112 10.31 -1.31 -13.27
CA VAL A 112 11.11 -0.15 -12.87
C VAL A 112 12.21 -0.61 -11.90
N PRO A 113 13.34 -1.16 -12.39
CA PRO A 113 14.40 -1.76 -11.58
C PRO A 113 15.26 -0.70 -10.89
N VAL A 114 14.75 -0.09 -9.84
CA VAL A 114 15.39 1.03 -9.13
C VAL A 114 16.64 0.64 -8.33
N ASP A 115 16.79 -0.62 -7.94
CA ASP A 115 17.82 -1.09 -7.01
C ASP A 115 19.24 -0.81 -7.51
N ALA A 116 19.52 -1.20 -8.77
CA ALA A 116 20.82 -0.99 -9.38
C ALA A 116 21.14 0.50 -9.53
N ALA A 117 20.15 1.28 -9.94
CA ALA A 117 20.29 2.72 -10.15
C ALA A 117 20.59 3.47 -8.85
N LEU A 118 19.92 3.11 -7.75
CA LEU A 118 20.16 3.69 -6.43
C LEU A 118 21.48 3.23 -5.82
N SER A 119 21.83 1.96 -6.01
CA SER A 119 23.14 1.41 -5.54
C SER A 119 24.32 2.10 -6.22
N ASN A 120 24.20 2.48 -7.49
CA ASN A 120 25.21 3.24 -8.22
C ASN A 120 25.42 4.66 -7.64
N LEU A 121 24.46 5.18 -6.91
CA LEU A 121 24.56 6.43 -6.15
C LEU A 121 25.11 6.25 -4.74
N GLY A 122 25.51 5.02 -4.37
CA GLY A 122 25.95 4.70 -3.00
C GLY A 122 24.81 4.61 -1.98
N ILE A 123 23.56 4.50 -2.44
CA ILE A 123 22.38 4.40 -1.57
C ILE A 123 22.11 2.92 -1.29
N LYS A 124 22.03 2.56 0.00
CA LYS A 124 21.62 1.21 0.43
C LYS A 124 20.11 1.04 0.16
N VAL A 125 19.75 -0.01 -0.59
CA VAL A 125 18.34 -0.38 -0.80
C VAL A 125 18.02 -1.62 0.02
N THR A 126 17.05 -1.52 0.91
CA THR A 126 16.52 -2.63 1.70
C THR A 126 15.15 -3.01 1.16
N THR A 127 15.04 -4.21 0.57
CA THR A 127 13.76 -4.77 0.17
C THR A 127 13.04 -5.35 1.38
N ILE A 128 11.78 -4.98 1.58
CA ILE A 128 10.99 -5.48 2.69
C ILE A 128 10.44 -6.85 2.34
N LEU A 129 11.27 -7.86 2.54
CA LEU A 129 10.88 -9.26 2.52
C LEU A 129 10.80 -9.74 3.95
N TRP A 130 9.64 -10.24 4.35
CA TRP A 130 9.57 -10.96 5.60
C TRP A 130 10.09 -12.37 5.37
N ASP A 131 11.28 -12.62 5.90
CA ASP A 131 11.87 -13.93 6.05
C ASP A 131 11.50 -14.46 7.45
N GLU A 132 11.14 -15.74 7.55
CA GLU A 132 10.86 -16.38 8.85
C GLU A 132 12.10 -16.41 9.75
N ASP A 133 13.29 -16.41 9.15
CA ASP A 133 14.58 -16.40 9.83
C ASP A 133 15.06 -15.00 10.26
N MET A 134 14.43 -13.93 9.75
CA MET A 134 14.77 -12.56 10.10
C MET A 134 13.92 -12.07 11.26
N PRO A 135 14.51 -11.67 12.40
CA PRO A 135 13.76 -11.07 13.50
C PRO A 135 13.00 -9.80 13.03
N ARG A 136 11.71 -9.73 13.32
CA ARG A 136 10.87 -8.56 12.93
C ARG A 136 11.43 -7.22 13.40
N GLU A 137 12.10 -7.23 14.54
CA GLU A 137 12.70 -6.01 15.10
C GLU A 137 13.89 -5.52 14.26
N THR A 138 14.70 -6.44 13.71
CA THR A 138 15.81 -6.09 12.81
C THR A 138 15.28 -5.40 11.53
N LEU A 139 14.25 -5.99 10.90
CA LEU A 139 13.61 -5.39 9.72
C LEU A 139 12.99 -4.02 10.03
N ARG A 140 12.32 -3.89 11.18
CA ARG A 140 11.75 -2.61 11.62
C ARG A 140 12.81 -1.54 11.84
N GLU A 141 13.94 -1.92 12.42
CA GLU A 141 15.04 -0.98 12.65
C GLU A 141 15.66 -0.52 11.33
N GLU A 142 15.90 -1.42 10.38
CA GLU A 142 16.38 -1.06 9.04
C GLU A 142 15.42 -0.11 8.32
N ILE A 143 14.11 -0.36 8.39
CA ILE A 143 13.10 0.52 7.82
C ILE A 143 13.11 1.89 8.51
N ARG A 144 13.22 1.92 9.83
CA ARG A 144 13.26 3.16 10.61
C ARG A 144 14.47 4.03 10.26
N GLN A 145 15.59 3.39 9.92
CA GLN A 145 16.82 4.07 9.51
C GLN A 145 16.78 4.52 8.04
N SER A 146 15.81 4.05 7.26
CA SER A 146 15.65 4.48 5.88
C SER A 146 15.04 5.89 5.80
N GLY A 147 15.70 6.76 5.03
CA GLY A 147 15.22 8.14 4.84
C GLY A 147 14.05 8.26 3.87
N ILE A 148 13.87 7.25 2.99
CA ILE A 148 12.77 7.19 2.00
C ILE A 148 12.20 5.78 1.97
N GLY A 149 10.87 5.71 1.88
CA GLY A 149 10.14 4.48 1.55
C GLY A 149 9.62 4.54 0.11
N ILE A 150 9.82 3.47 -0.66
CA ILE A 150 9.28 3.35 -2.02
C ILE A 150 8.29 2.17 -2.04
N THR A 151 7.08 2.44 -2.48
CA THR A 151 6.04 1.43 -2.62
C THR A 151 5.31 1.56 -3.95
N GLY A 152 4.86 0.46 -4.51
CA GLY A 152 3.86 0.49 -5.56
C GLY A 152 2.46 0.67 -4.99
N ALA A 153 1.48 0.77 -5.86
CA ALA A 153 0.07 0.76 -5.49
C ALA A 153 -0.67 -0.31 -6.32
N ASP A 154 -1.65 -0.95 -5.70
CA ASP A 154 -2.48 -1.96 -6.39
C ASP A 154 -3.58 -1.29 -7.22
N TYR A 155 -4.14 -0.18 -6.71
CA TYR A 155 -5.15 0.61 -7.41
C TYR A 155 -4.94 2.10 -7.16
N ALA A 156 -5.51 2.90 -8.05
CA ALA A 156 -5.59 4.35 -7.93
C ALA A 156 -7.03 4.82 -8.11
N LEU A 157 -7.47 5.74 -7.27
CA LEU A 157 -8.81 6.33 -7.30
C LEU A 157 -8.71 7.74 -7.88
N ALA A 158 -9.03 7.88 -9.15
CA ALA A 158 -8.88 9.13 -9.88
C ALA A 158 -9.74 10.28 -9.30
N GLU A 159 -10.89 9.95 -8.70
CA GLU A 159 -11.83 10.91 -8.13
C GLU A 159 -11.25 11.63 -6.91
N THR A 160 -10.40 10.98 -6.15
CA THR A 160 -9.86 11.49 -4.88
C THR A 160 -8.35 11.70 -4.90
N GLY A 161 -7.64 11.24 -5.93
CA GLY A 161 -6.18 11.24 -5.96
C GLY A 161 -5.55 10.24 -4.98
N SER A 162 -6.32 9.22 -4.56
CA SER A 162 -5.87 8.25 -3.55
C SER A 162 -5.25 7.03 -4.20
N LEU A 163 -4.25 6.45 -3.51
CA LEU A 163 -3.65 5.18 -3.87
C LEU A 163 -4.07 4.09 -2.88
N VAL A 164 -4.32 2.90 -3.37
CA VAL A 164 -4.70 1.74 -2.56
C VAL A 164 -3.57 0.73 -2.61
N VAL A 165 -3.06 0.38 -1.43
CA VAL A 165 -2.07 -0.69 -1.25
C VAL A 165 -2.73 -1.82 -0.48
N LEU A 166 -2.83 -3.00 -1.11
CA LEU A 166 -3.42 -4.17 -0.47
C LEU A 166 -2.40 -4.84 0.46
N PRO A 167 -2.81 -5.24 1.66
CA PRO A 167 -1.92 -5.96 2.57
C PRO A 167 -1.60 -7.35 1.99
N ARG A 168 -0.29 -7.63 1.81
CA ARG A 168 0.24 -8.94 1.40
C ARG A 168 1.44 -9.30 2.28
N ARG A 169 1.86 -10.57 2.25
CA ARG A 169 3.15 -10.97 2.85
C ARG A 169 4.27 -10.20 2.15
N GLY A 170 5.16 -9.58 2.92
CA GLY A 170 6.26 -8.77 2.38
C GLY A 170 5.88 -7.34 2.00
N LEU A 171 4.60 -6.96 2.08
CA LEU A 171 4.16 -5.57 1.98
C LEU A 171 3.92 -5.02 3.37
N ALA A 172 4.93 -4.35 3.88
CA ALA A 172 4.81 -3.71 5.17
C ALA A 172 4.08 -2.38 5.02
N ARG A 173 2.96 -2.22 5.73
CA ARG A 173 2.36 -0.91 6.01
C ARG A 173 3.33 0.06 6.71
N LEU A 174 4.57 -0.35 6.89
CA LEU A 174 5.63 0.42 7.56
C LEU A 174 6.27 1.46 6.64
N ILE A 175 6.01 1.39 5.33
CA ILE A 175 6.55 2.34 4.34
C ILE A 175 5.49 3.22 3.69
N SER A 176 4.21 2.94 3.92
CA SER A 176 3.10 3.75 3.36
C SER A 176 2.54 4.75 4.37
#